data_9486cbfead182b9c6f7904b43997f76a
#
_entry.id   9486cbfead182b9c6f7904b43997f76a
#
_cell.length_a   1.000
_cell.length_b   1.000
_cell.length_c   1.000
_cell.angle_alpha   90.00
_cell.angle_beta   90.00
_cell.angle_gamma   90.00
#
_symmetry.space_group_name_H-M   'P 1'
#
loop_
_entity.id
_entity.type
_entity.pdbx_description
1 polymer ?
#
loop_
_entity_poly.entity_id
_entity_poly.type
_entity_poly.pdbx_seq_one_letter_code
_entity_poly.pdbx_strand_id
1 'polypeptide(L)'
;MSADSHLLKTREIGDRQRWNDLLRELPYAHVLQTWDWAAFKQTTGGWQPTRLAFHRGGEILALASLATRRIGPLTVMTVSKGPALDYRDLPLAEAVLAELENRARRLGNAWLKIDPDVVAATGLPGSEDDHRDALGQQFSQLLTARGWRFSNSQVQFRNTLKIDLQRPLDDILMSFSGNTRRKVRVAARKDVTIRAATLDDLPLLYQLYQVTGARDQFLIRPFGYYQRAWQDFMQAGLAQAFIAEVAGRAIAHVILFRFGRTCWYFYGASSNQERAR
;
A
#
# COMPACT_ATOMS: atom_id res chain seq x y z
N MET A 1 33.40 9.12 -23.72
CA MET A 1 32.21 8.84 -22.87
C MET A 1 32.75 8.42 -21.51
N SER A 2 32.42 9.21 -20.47
CA SER A 2 33.03 9.03 -19.14
C SER A 2 32.55 7.73 -18.49
N ALA A 3 33.46 6.95 -17.88
CA ALA A 3 33.18 5.74 -17.12
C ALA A 3 32.16 5.96 -15.97
N ASP A 4 31.90 7.22 -15.62
CA ASP A 4 31.00 7.65 -14.54
C ASP A 4 29.49 7.54 -14.89
N SER A 5 29.15 7.32 -16.17
CA SER A 5 27.77 7.20 -16.64
C SER A 5 27.13 5.84 -16.32
N HIS A 6 27.90 4.82 -15.96
CA HIS A 6 27.43 3.47 -15.69
C HIS A 6 27.14 3.18 -14.23
N LEU A 7 27.60 4.01 -13.30
CA LEU A 7 27.40 3.82 -11.87
C LEU A 7 25.99 4.28 -11.45
N LEU A 8 25.33 3.45 -10.62
CA LEU A 8 24.09 3.83 -9.97
C LEU A 8 24.39 4.90 -8.91
N LYS A 9 23.83 6.09 -9.08
CA LYS A 9 23.96 7.20 -8.14
C LYS A 9 22.64 7.46 -7.42
N THR A 10 22.70 8.07 -6.25
CA THR A 10 21.52 8.44 -5.47
C THR A 10 21.43 9.95 -5.32
N ARG A 11 20.19 10.45 -5.28
CA ARG A 11 19.88 11.83 -4.88
C ARG A 11 18.59 11.88 -4.08
N GLU A 12 18.49 12.84 -3.19
CA GLU A 12 17.25 13.09 -2.47
C GLU A 12 16.32 13.99 -3.30
N ILE A 13 15.03 13.70 -3.29
CA ILE A 13 14.00 14.51 -3.93
C ILE A 13 13.24 15.25 -2.82
N GLY A 14 13.30 16.58 -2.85
CA GLY A 14 12.66 17.46 -1.86
C GLY A 14 11.33 18.07 -2.31
N ASP A 15 10.87 17.77 -3.52
CA ASP A 15 9.64 18.31 -4.09
C ASP A 15 8.56 17.23 -4.20
N ARG A 16 7.34 17.54 -3.71
CA ARG A 16 6.20 16.62 -3.65
C ARG A 16 5.72 16.20 -5.03
N GLN A 17 5.52 17.18 -5.91
CA GLN A 17 4.97 16.92 -7.23
C GLN A 17 5.93 16.05 -8.04
N ARG A 18 7.20 16.46 -8.07
CA ARG A 18 8.26 15.72 -8.75
C ARG A 18 8.40 14.28 -8.22
N TRP A 19 8.35 14.09 -6.90
CA TRP A 19 8.42 12.75 -6.30
C TRP A 19 7.28 11.86 -6.77
N ASN A 20 6.04 12.35 -6.64
CA ASN A 20 4.85 11.57 -6.99
C ASN A 20 4.77 11.31 -8.50
N ASP A 21 5.22 12.25 -9.34
CA ASP A 21 5.25 12.06 -10.79
C ASP A 21 6.26 10.99 -11.19
N LEU A 22 7.48 11.06 -10.69
CA LEU A 22 8.51 10.04 -10.92
C LEU A 22 8.07 8.66 -10.42
N LEU A 23 7.45 8.61 -9.24
CA LEU A 23 6.96 7.35 -8.68
C LEU A 23 5.86 6.72 -9.54
N ARG A 24 4.99 7.54 -10.15
CA ARG A 24 3.89 7.07 -11.01
C ARG A 24 4.38 6.35 -12.26
N GLU A 25 5.53 6.73 -12.78
CA GLU A 25 6.13 6.13 -13.98
C GLU A 25 6.85 4.81 -13.71
N LEU A 26 7.20 4.53 -12.44
CA LEU A 26 7.91 3.30 -12.10
C LEU A 26 6.97 2.11 -11.91
N PRO A 27 7.40 0.90 -12.29
CA PRO A 27 6.71 -0.32 -11.89
C PRO A 27 6.75 -0.49 -10.36
N TYR A 28 5.77 -1.22 -9.83
CA TYR A 28 5.58 -1.41 -8.38
C TYR A 28 5.39 -0.10 -7.59
N ALA A 29 4.93 0.97 -8.26
CA ALA A 29 4.49 2.18 -7.59
C ALA A 29 3.35 1.88 -6.61
N HIS A 30 3.47 2.35 -5.39
CA HIS A 30 2.48 2.09 -4.34
C HIS A 30 2.15 3.36 -3.56
N VAL A 31 0.89 3.51 -3.11
CA VAL A 31 0.46 4.68 -2.34
C VAL A 31 1.28 4.88 -1.06
N LEU A 32 1.80 3.81 -0.45
CA LEU A 32 2.67 3.89 0.72
C LEU A 32 4.09 4.41 0.42
N GLN A 33 4.44 4.56 -0.86
CA GLN A 33 5.68 5.19 -1.30
C GLN A 33 5.50 6.66 -1.69
N THR A 34 4.25 7.19 -1.69
CA THR A 34 3.98 8.58 -2.03
C THR A 34 4.58 9.56 -1.02
N TRP A 35 4.76 10.78 -1.46
CA TRP A 35 5.11 11.90 -0.56
C TRP A 35 4.10 12.06 0.56
N ASP A 36 2.83 11.93 0.22
CA ASP A 36 1.69 12.14 1.11
C ASP A 36 1.67 11.12 2.25
N TRP A 37 1.95 9.84 1.95
CA TRP A 37 2.07 8.82 2.99
C TRP A 37 3.22 9.11 3.95
N ALA A 38 4.37 9.49 3.42
CA ALA A 38 5.54 9.82 4.24
C ALA A 38 5.27 11.04 5.14
N ALA A 39 4.62 12.08 4.62
CA ALA A 39 4.21 13.27 5.38
C ALA A 39 3.20 12.92 6.48
N PHE A 40 2.19 12.12 6.15
CA PHE A 40 1.23 11.60 7.13
C PHE A 40 1.92 10.80 8.25
N LYS A 41 2.86 9.92 7.92
CA LYS A 41 3.60 9.13 8.91
C LYS A 41 4.54 9.99 9.76
N GLN A 42 5.08 11.04 9.20
CA GLN A 42 5.90 12.01 9.94
C GLN A 42 5.06 12.71 11.02
N THR A 43 3.90 13.22 10.67
CA THR A 43 3.05 14.00 11.59
C THR A 43 2.34 13.12 12.62
N THR A 44 1.96 11.90 12.28
CA THR A 44 1.16 11.02 13.15
C THR A 44 1.96 9.95 13.87
N GLY A 45 3.17 9.64 13.43
CA GLY A 45 3.95 8.52 13.94
C GLY A 45 5.39 8.84 14.33
N GLY A 46 5.83 10.10 14.17
CA GLY A 46 7.20 10.51 14.48
C GLY A 46 8.27 9.87 13.56
N TRP A 47 7.86 9.41 12.38
CA TRP A 47 8.77 8.91 11.37
C TRP A 47 9.47 10.05 10.65
N GLN A 48 10.78 9.91 10.39
CA GLN A 48 11.55 10.86 9.61
C GLN A 48 11.70 10.32 8.18
N PRO A 49 11.06 10.95 7.19
CA PRO A 49 11.11 10.47 5.82
C PRO A 49 12.38 10.94 5.10
N THR A 50 12.94 10.08 4.27
CA THR A 50 13.96 10.40 3.26
C THR A 50 13.53 9.81 1.92
N ARG A 51 13.58 10.57 0.86
CA ARG A 51 13.10 10.17 -0.47
C ARG A 51 14.27 10.07 -1.42
N LEU A 52 14.72 8.85 -1.67
CA LEU A 52 15.86 8.56 -2.53
C LEU A 52 15.43 8.20 -3.94
N ALA A 53 16.00 8.88 -4.91
CA ALA A 53 15.98 8.48 -6.30
C ALA A 53 17.33 7.87 -6.68
N PHE A 54 17.25 6.72 -7.35
CA PHE A 54 18.39 6.02 -7.92
C PHE A 54 18.42 6.29 -9.41
N HIS A 55 19.57 6.73 -9.93
CA HIS A 55 19.67 7.12 -11.32
C HIS A 55 21.00 6.68 -11.96
N ARG A 56 20.95 6.48 -13.26
CA ARG A 56 22.12 6.19 -14.10
C ARG A 56 22.04 7.06 -15.34
N GLY A 57 23.11 7.78 -15.66
CA GLY A 57 23.12 8.66 -16.84
C GLY A 57 22.01 9.73 -16.87
N GLY A 58 21.44 10.10 -15.70
CA GLY A 58 20.32 11.05 -15.59
C GLY A 58 18.93 10.41 -15.56
N GLU A 59 18.78 9.18 -16.00
CA GLU A 59 17.54 8.40 -15.96
C GLU A 59 17.26 7.88 -14.55
N ILE A 60 16.03 8.05 -14.06
CA ILE A 60 15.57 7.50 -12.77
C ILE A 60 15.14 6.06 -12.99
N LEU A 61 15.81 5.13 -12.29
CA LEU A 61 15.56 3.69 -12.39
C LEU A 61 14.84 3.11 -11.18
N ALA A 62 14.96 3.75 -10.02
CA ALA A 62 14.28 3.33 -8.80
C ALA A 62 14.00 4.49 -7.86
N LEU A 63 12.99 4.34 -7.01
CA LEU A 63 12.65 5.25 -5.93
C LEU A 63 12.45 4.47 -4.62
N ALA A 64 12.92 5.05 -3.52
CA ALA A 64 12.68 4.50 -2.18
C ALA A 64 12.25 5.60 -1.20
N SER A 65 11.02 5.54 -0.72
CA SER A 65 10.54 6.35 0.39
C SER A 65 10.94 5.67 1.71
N LEU A 66 12.08 6.07 2.24
CA LEU A 66 12.61 5.59 3.50
C LEU A 66 11.88 6.29 4.65
N ALA A 67 11.61 5.56 5.70
CA ALA A 67 11.14 6.12 6.97
C ALA A 67 12.02 5.59 8.11
N THR A 68 12.64 6.50 8.85
CA THR A 68 13.42 6.18 10.04
C THR A 68 12.68 6.59 11.30
N ARG A 69 12.84 5.83 12.37
CA ARG A 69 12.23 6.15 13.67
C ARG A 69 13.09 5.62 14.81
N ARG A 70 13.19 6.40 15.87
CA ARG A 70 13.78 5.95 17.13
C ARG A 70 12.76 5.16 17.96
N ILE A 71 13.14 4.00 18.44
CA ILE A 71 12.35 3.13 19.33
C ILE A 71 13.24 2.78 20.53
N GLY A 72 13.04 3.46 21.66
CA GLY A 72 13.95 3.38 22.81
C GLY A 72 15.37 3.81 22.38
N PRO A 73 16.41 3.01 22.66
CA PRO A 73 17.79 3.31 22.27
C PRO A 73 18.07 3.04 20.78
N LEU A 74 17.21 2.31 20.09
CA LEU A 74 17.44 1.84 18.73
C LEU A 74 16.81 2.78 17.69
N THR A 75 17.46 2.92 16.55
CA THR A 75 16.90 3.52 15.35
C THR A 75 16.57 2.42 14.34
N VAL A 76 15.42 2.53 13.69
CA VAL A 76 14.94 1.56 12.70
C VAL A 76 14.61 2.24 11.39
N MET A 77 14.76 1.53 10.29
CA MET A 77 14.47 2.02 8.94
C MET A 77 13.49 1.08 8.24
N THR A 78 12.52 1.65 7.53
CA THR A 78 11.56 0.90 6.72
C THR A 78 11.40 1.51 5.34
N VAL A 79 11.10 0.68 4.35
CA VAL A 79 10.71 1.07 2.98
C VAL A 79 9.39 0.34 2.68
N SER A 80 8.28 0.89 3.18
CA SER A 80 6.97 0.23 3.09
C SER A 80 6.51 0.13 1.64
N LYS A 81 6.18 -1.10 1.19
CA LYS A 81 5.77 -1.39 -0.19
C LYS A 81 6.76 -0.88 -1.25
N GLY A 82 8.02 -0.94 -0.92
CA GLY A 82 9.12 -0.51 -1.79
C GLY A 82 10.41 -1.28 -1.53
N PRO A 83 11.47 -0.89 -2.25
CA PRO A 83 11.57 0.22 -3.22
C PRO A 83 10.74 0.01 -4.49
N ALA A 84 10.37 1.09 -5.20
CA ALA A 84 9.72 1.02 -6.51
C ALA A 84 10.80 0.93 -7.61
N LEU A 85 10.86 -0.18 -8.34
CA LEU A 85 11.80 -0.44 -9.43
C LEU A 85 11.29 -1.61 -10.28
N ASP A 86 11.89 -1.82 -11.45
CA ASP A 86 11.65 -3.05 -12.21
C ASP A 86 12.44 -4.23 -11.61
N TYR A 87 11.76 -5.10 -10.90
CA TYR A 87 12.38 -6.28 -10.26
C TYR A 87 12.84 -7.36 -11.25
N ARG A 88 12.50 -7.25 -12.56
CA ARG A 88 13.08 -8.11 -13.60
C ARG A 88 14.54 -7.76 -13.87
N ASP A 89 14.96 -6.53 -13.58
CA ASP A 89 16.37 -6.13 -13.54
C ASP A 89 16.97 -6.46 -12.17
N LEU A 90 17.32 -7.74 -11.98
CA LEU A 90 17.94 -8.21 -10.73
C LEU A 90 19.24 -7.50 -10.38
N PRO A 91 20.16 -7.19 -11.34
CA PRO A 91 21.32 -6.35 -11.05
C PRO A 91 20.96 -4.96 -10.50
N LEU A 92 19.93 -4.31 -11.04
CA LEU A 92 19.44 -3.05 -10.48
C LEU A 92 18.89 -3.24 -9.06
N ALA A 93 18.06 -4.27 -8.86
CA ALA A 93 17.50 -4.58 -7.54
C ALA A 93 18.61 -4.81 -6.51
N GLU A 94 19.65 -5.56 -6.88
CA GLU A 94 20.82 -5.80 -6.03
C GLU A 94 21.57 -4.51 -5.68
N ALA A 95 21.83 -3.66 -6.66
CA ALA A 95 22.53 -2.38 -6.43
C ALA A 95 21.71 -1.43 -5.53
N VAL A 96 20.37 -1.38 -5.72
CA VAL A 96 19.46 -0.60 -4.86
C VAL A 96 19.48 -1.14 -3.43
N LEU A 97 19.37 -2.46 -3.24
CA LEU A 97 19.42 -3.09 -1.92
C LEU A 97 20.76 -2.81 -1.23
N ALA A 98 21.89 -2.91 -1.95
CA ALA A 98 23.23 -2.63 -1.40
C ALA A 98 23.33 -1.18 -0.87
N GLU A 99 22.82 -0.19 -1.60
CA GLU A 99 22.82 1.19 -1.13
C GLU A 99 21.91 1.40 0.08
N LEU A 100 20.71 0.78 0.10
CA LEU A 100 19.81 0.83 1.24
C LEU A 100 20.46 0.21 2.50
N GLU A 101 21.11 -0.93 2.36
CA GLU A 101 21.86 -1.59 3.44
C GLU A 101 23.02 -0.71 3.96
N ASN A 102 23.80 -0.13 3.03
CA ASN A 102 24.91 0.75 3.39
C ASN A 102 24.42 1.99 4.12
N ARG A 103 23.30 2.59 3.64
CA ARG A 103 22.69 3.74 4.30
C ARG A 103 22.18 3.38 5.69
N ALA A 104 21.51 2.23 5.84
CA ALA A 104 21.03 1.76 7.13
C ALA A 104 22.20 1.57 8.14
N ARG A 105 23.31 0.98 7.71
CA ARG A 105 24.52 0.80 8.55
C ARG A 105 25.15 2.15 8.91
N ARG A 106 25.34 3.06 7.93
CA ARG A 106 25.93 4.39 8.18
C ARG A 106 25.12 5.23 9.18
N LEU A 107 23.80 5.07 9.17
CA LEU A 107 22.90 5.78 10.09
C LEU A 107 22.69 5.02 11.42
N GLY A 108 23.39 3.91 11.66
CA GLY A 108 23.29 3.14 12.90
C GLY A 108 21.91 2.51 13.12
N ASN A 109 21.18 2.17 12.04
CA ASN A 109 19.89 1.52 12.19
C ASN A 109 20.06 0.06 12.64
N ALA A 110 19.30 -0.33 13.66
CA ALA A 110 19.29 -1.68 14.19
C ALA A 110 18.75 -2.71 13.17
N TRP A 111 17.82 -2.29 12.32
CA TRP A 111 17.34 -3.07 11.17
C TRP A 111 16.83 -2.18 10.04
N LEU A 112 16.82 -2.77 8.85
CA LEU A 112 16.14 -2.26 7.67
C LEU A 112 15.05 -3.27 7.28
N LYS A 113 13.80 -2.81 7.06
CA LYS A 113 12.68 -3.63 6.62
C LYS A 113 12.12 -3.12 5.29
N ILE A 114 11.91 -4.04 4.36
CA ILE A 114 11.23 -3.80 3.08
C ILE A 114 10.05 -4.77 2.93
N ASP A 115 9.05 -4.41 2.15
CA ASP A 115 7.92 -5.28 1.81
C ASP A 115 7.33 -4.98 0.42
N PRO A 116 8.14 -5.03 -0.65
CA PRO A 116 7.68 -4.75 -2.01
C PRO A 116 6.60 -5.73 -2.46
N ASP A 117 5.72 -5.30 -3.38
CA ASP A 117 4.61 -6.11 -3.89
C ASP A 117 5.03 -7.12 -4.98
N VAL A 118 6.22 -7.68 -4.87
CA VAL A 118 6.68 -8.76 -5.76
C VAL A 118 5.90 -10.02 -5.44
N VAL A 119 5.22 -10.57 -6.43
CA VAL A 119 4.40 -11.77 -6.28
C VAL A 119 5.30 -12.97 -6.06
N ALA A 120 5.13 -13.69 -4.96
CA ALA A 120 5.89 -14.91 -4.65
C ALA A 120 5.18 -16.18 -5.17
N ALA A 121 3.86 -16.18 -5.16
CA ALA A 121 3.01 -17.25 -5.66
C ALA A 121 1.61 -16.74 -5.96
N THR A 122 0.85 -17.47 -6.77
CA THR A 122 -0.57 -17.26 -7.04
C THR A 122 -1.36 -18.50 -6.68
N GLY A 123 -2.69 -18.37 -6.52
CA GLY A 123 -3.57 -19.45 -6.12
C GLY A 123 -3.63 -19.66 -4.60
N LEU A 124 -4.39 -20.66 -4.18
CA LEU A 124 -4.47 -21.04 -2.78
C LEU A 124 -3.39 -22.08 -2.48
N PRO A 125 -2.63 -21.93 -1.38
CA PRO A 125 -1.59 -22.88 -1.03
C PRO A 125 -2.14 -24.34 -0.97
N GLY A 126 -1.51 -25.23 -1.75
CA GLY A 126 -1.90 -26.63 -1.82
C GLY A 126 -3.09 -26.96 -2.73
N SER A 127 -3.64 -25.99 -3.47
CA SER A 127 -4.63 -26.22 -4.52
C SER A 127 -3.97 -26.45 -5.90
N GLU A 128 -4.77 -26.86 -6.88
CA GLU A 128 -4.30 -27.00 -8.29
C GLU A 128 -3.82 -25.68 -8.87
N ASP A 129 -4.29 -24.53 -8.34
CA ASP A 129 -3.91 -23.18 -8.76
C ASP A 129 -2.68 -22.61 -7.99
N ASP A 130 -2.05 -23.43 -7.12
CA ASP A 130 -0.85 -23.00 -6.36
C ASP A 130 0.38 -23.00 -7.27
N HIS A 131 0.69 -21.83 -7.81
CA HIS A 131 1.83 -21.64 -8.72
C HIS A 131 2.85 -20.68 -8.12
N ARG A 132 4.11 -21.13 -8.03
CA ARG A 132 5.24 -20.27 -7.66
C ARG A 132 5.57 -19.31 -8.81
N ASP A 133 5.72 -18.04 -8.48
CA ASP A 133 6.16 -17.03 -9.45
C ASP A 133 7.69 -17.04 -9.58
N ALA A 134 8.18 -17.13 -10.81
CA ALA A 134 9.62 -17.25 -11.08
C ALA A 134 10.39 -15.99 -10.63
N LEU A 135 9.83 -14.79 -10.88
CA LEU A 135 10.45 -13.52 -10.46
C LEU A 135 10.50 -13.43 -8.94
N GLY A 136 9.39 -13.79 -8.26
CA GLY A 136 9.33 -13.80 -6.80
C GLY A 136 10.33 -14.76 -6.17
N GLN A 137 10.56 -15.93 -6.80
CA GLN A 137 11.57 -16.88 -6.36
C GLN A 137 12.97 -16.32 -6.53
N GLN A 138 13.31 -15.75 -7.70
CA GLN A 138 14.63 -15.16 -7.98
C GLN A 138 14.92 -14.00 -7.00
N PHE A 139 13.94 -13.11 -6.79
CA PHE A 139 14.11 -12.02 -5.84
C PHE A 139 14.27 -12.51 -4.40
N SER A 140 13.52 -13.53 -3.99
CA SER A 140 13.67 -14.15 -2.66
C SER A 140 15.04 -14.80 -2.48
N GLN A 141 15.58 -15.44 -3.51
CA GLN A 141 16.94 -15.99 -3.50
C GLN A 141 17.99 -14.89 -3.40
N LEU A 142 17.84 -13.79 -4.14
CA LEU A 142 18.71 -12.61 -4.04
C LEU A 142 18.73 -12.06 -2.61
N LEU A 143 17.56 -11.86 -1.99
CA LEU A 143 17.47 -11.40 -0.61
C LEU A 143 18.16 -12.34 0.36
N THR A 144 17.94 -13.65 0.22
CA THR A 144 18.56 -14.68 1.09
C THR A 144 20.08 -14.69 0.94
N ALA A 145 20.59 -14.64 -0.30
CA ALA A 145 22.03 -14.60 -0.59
C ALA A 145 22.71 -13.35 0.01
N ARG A 146 21.98 -12.23 0.13
CA ARG A 146 22.43 -10.99 0.77
C ARG A 146 22.25 -10.98 2.30
N GLY A 147 21.78 -12.08 2.90
CA GLY A 147 21.60 -12.19 4.35
C GLY A 147 20.32 -11.59 4.90
N TRP A 148 19.37 -11.22 4.03
CA TRP A 148 18.05 -10.77 4.48
C TRP A 148 17.27 -11.94 5.09
N ARG A 149 16.46 -11.63 6.08
CA ARG A 149 15.63 -12.61 6.76
C ARG A 149 14.16 -12.26 6.61
N PHE A 150 13.35 -13.26 6.34
CA PHE A 150 11.90 -13.09 6.30
C PHE A 150 11.39 -12.73 7.70
N SER A 151 10.60 -11.64 7.80
CA SER A 151 10.05 -11.18 9.06
C SER A 151 8.76 -11.93 9.40
N ASN A 152 8.68 -12.50 10.60
CA ASN A 152 7.45 -13.11 11.11
C ASN A 152 6.39 -12.06 11.49
N SER A 153 6.81 -10.84 11.80
CA SER A 153 5.92 -9.70 12.07
C SER A 153 5.65 -8.93 10.77
N GLN A 154 4.42 -8.95 10.30
CA GLN A 154 3.99 -8.25 9.09
C GLN A 154 3.30 -6.94 9.45
N VAL A 155 3.62 -5.87 8.72
CA VAL A 155 2.92 -4.59 8.81
C VAL A 155 1.77 -4.53 7.80
N GLN A 156 2.00 -5.09 6.61
CA GLN A 156 1.01 -5.21 5.54
C GLN A 156 0.63 -6.68 5.34
N PHE A 157 -0.56 -6.92 4.82
CA PHE A 157 -1.00 -8.28 4.51
C PHE A 157 -0.09 -8.93 3.47
N ARG A 158 0.24 -10.21 3.70
CA ARG A 158 1.05 -11.01 2.76
C ARG A 158 0.26 -11.38 1.51
N ASN A 159 -0.99 -11.74 1.70
CA ASN A 159 -1.87 -12.22 0.65
C ASN A 159 -2.87 -11.12 0.30
N THR A 160 -3.11 -10.96 -0.96
CA THR A 160 -4.10 -10.02 -1.48
C THR A 160 -4.83 -10.64 -2.67
N LEU A 161 -6.02 -10.14 -2.94
CA LEU A 161 -6.77 -10.47 -4.14
C LEU A 161 -6.68 -9.26 -5.08
N LYS A 162 -6.33 -9.52 -6.34
CA LYS A 162 -6.30 -8.50 -7.38
C LYS A 162 -7.49 -8.67 -8.31
N ILE A 163 -8.16 -7.57 -8.63
CA ILE A 163 -9.25 -7.52 -9.59
C ILE A 163 -8.80 -6.61 -10.73
N ASP A 164 -8.84 -7.14 -11.96
CA ASP A 164 -8.61 -6.33 -13.15
C ASP A 164 -9.87 -5.50 -13.44
N LEU A 165 -9.76 -4.18 -13.23
CA LEU A 165 -10.85 -3.22 -13.44
C LEU A 165 -10.94 -2.68 -14.88
N GLN A 166 -10.05 -3.10 -15.79
CA GLN A 166 -10.10 -2.70 -17.20
C GLN A 166 -11.12 -3.54 -18.00
N ARG A 167 -11.62 -4.61 -17.42
CA ARG A 167 -12.62 -5.49 -18.02
C ARG A 167 -14.02 -4.87 -17.94
N PRO A 168 -14.96 -5.26 -18.82
CA PRO A 168 -16.37 -4.90 -18.67
C PRO A 168 -16.93 -5.30 -17.29
N LEU A 169 -17.83 -4.48 -16.76
CA LEU A 169 -18.39 -4.67 -15.40
C LEU A 169 -19.05 -6.05 -15.24
N ASP A 170 -19.77 -6.51 -16.25
CA ASP A 170 -20.41 -7.84 -16.23
C ASP A 170 -19.39 -8.97 -16.13
N ASP A 171 -18.26 -8.85 -16.86
CA ASP A 171 -17.17 -9.83 -16.79
C ASP A 171 -16.51 -9.85 -15.42
N ILE A 172 -16.31 -8.67 -14.81
CA ILE A 172 -15.82 -8.55 -13.44
C ILE A 172 -16.79 -9.25 -12.49
N LEU A 173 -18.09 -8.95 -12.59
CA LEU A 173 -19.11 -9.57 -11.76
C LEU A 173 -19.15 -11.09 -11.95
N MET A 174 -19.04 -11.57 -13.18
CA MET A 174 -19.04 -13.00 -13.49
C MET A 174 -17.79 -13.72 -12.98
N SER A 175 -16.67 -13.03 -12.82
CA SER A 175 -15.45 -13.60 -12.23
C SER A 175 -15.55 -13.87 -10.71
N PHE A 176 -16.52 -13.27 -10.04
CA PHE A 176 -16.74 -13.51 -8.61
C PHE A 176 -17.41 -14.85 -8.34
N SER A 177 -17.21 -15.39 -7.14
CA SER A 177 -17.92 -16.60 -6.70
C SER A 177 -19.44 -16.40 -6.77
N GLY A 178 -20.20 -17.49 -6.97
CA GLY A 178 -21.65 -17.45 -7.00
C GLY A 178 -22.27 -16.82 -5.76
N ASN A 179 -21.66 -17.05 -4.59
CA ASN A 179 -22.10 -16.42 -3.34
C ASN A 179 -21.91 -14.90 -3.33
N THR A 180 -20.77 -14.40 -3.83
CA THR A 180 -20.49 -12.95 -3.94
C THR A 180 -21.48 -12.32 -4.91
N ARG A 181 -21.68 -12.89 -6.10
CA ARG A 181 -22.68 -12.40 -7.06
C ARG A 181 -24.08 -12.34 -6.47
N ARG A 182 -24.48 -13.38 -5.73
CA ARG A 182 -25.77 -13.42 -5.03
C ARG A 182 -25.88 -12.28 -4.02
N LYS A 183 -24.86 -12.04 -3.21
CA LYS A 183 -24.86 -10.93 -2.22
C LYS A 183 -25.00 -9.57 -2.88
N VAL A 184 -24.29 -9.30 -3.98
CA VAL A 184 -24.41 -8.05 -4.73
C VAL A 184 -25.86 -7.84 -5.21
N ARG A 185 -26.47 -8.88 -5.80
CA ARG A 185 -27.88 -8.80 -6.27
C ARG A 185 -28.88 -8.65 -5.12
N VAL A 186 -28.63 -9.28 -3.98
CA VAL A 186 -29.48 -9.15 -2.79
C VAL A 186 -29.45 -7.72 -2.26
N ALA A 187 -28.27 -7.11 -2.15
CA ALA A 187 -28.14 -5.73 -1.71
C ALA A 187 -28.92 -4.76 -2.61
N ALA A 188 -28.80 -4.90 -3.93
CA ALA A 188 -29.55 -4.08 -4.88
C ALA A 188 -31.07 -4.23 -4.73
N ARG A 189 -31.58 -5.46 -4.46
CA ARG A 189 -33.02 -5.71 -4.25
C ARG A 189 -33.54 -5.27 -2.89
N LYS A 190 -32.66 -4.97 -1.94
CA LYS A 190 -32.99 -4.52 -0.58
C LYS A 190 -32.78 -3.02 -0.41
N ASP A 191 -32.87 -2.28 -1.49
CA ASP A 191 -32.80 -0.81 -1.53
C ASP A 191 -31.52 -0.25 -0.91
N VAL A 192 -30.41 -1.00 -1.01
CA VAL A 192 -29.10 -0.48 -0.64
C VAL A 192 -28.63 0.46 -1.73
N THR A 193 -28.44 1.72 -1.38
CA THR A 193 -27.85 2.75 -2.25
C THR A 193 -26.40 3.01 -1.88
N ILE A 194 -25.60 3.39 -2.87
CA ILE A 194 -24.19 3.72 -2.67
C ILE A 194 -23.96 5.16 -3.09
N ARG A 195 -23.36 5.96 -2.22
CA ARG A 195 -22.89 7.30 -2.57
C ARG A 195 -21.43 7.52 -2.28
N ALA A 196 -20.81 8.44 -2.98
CA ALA A 196 -19.49 8.94 -2.61
C ALA A 196 -19.61 9.72 -1.28
N ALA A 197 -18.64 9.53 -0.41
CA ALA A 197 -18.52 10.31 0.81
C ALA A 197 -17.78 11.63 0.54
N THR A 198 -18.14 12.65 1.31
CA THR A 198 -17.46 13.94 1.39
C THR A 198 -16.61 14.03 2.66
N LEU A 199 -15.92 15.16 2.86
CA LEU A 199 -15.18 15.40 4.10
C LEU A 199 -16.09 15.55 5.33
N ASP A 200 -17.32 15.96 5.14
CA ASP A 200 -18.32 16.10 6.22
C ASP A 200 -18.77 14.74 6.76
N ASP A 201 -18.57 13.67 5.99
CA ASP A 201 -18.89 12.30 6.42
C ASP A 201 -17.81 11.67 7.32
N LEU A 202 -16.65 12.29 7.49
CA LEU A 202 -15.54 11.68 8.26
C LEU A 202 -15.93 11.22 9.68
N PRO A 203 -16.72 11.96 10.46
CA PRO A 203 -17.21 11.49 11.76
C PRO A 203 -18.06 10.22 11.66
N LEU A 204 -18.95 10.15 10.64
CA LEU A 204 -19.81 9.00 10.38
C LEU A 204 -18.98 7.76 9.99
N LEU A 205 -17.99 7.92 9.10
CA LEU A 205 -17.07 6.84 8.72
C LEU A 205 -16.35 6.29 9.94
N TYR A 206 -15.86 7.17 10.83
CA TYR A 206 -15.18 6.73 12.05
C TYR A 206 -16.13 6.03 13.02
N GLN A 207 -17.35 6.50 13.19
CA GLN A 207 -18.36 5.84 14.03
C GLN A 207 -18.61 4.40 13.57
N LEU A 208 -18.83 4.17 12.27
CA LEU A 208 -18.97 2.82 11.72
C LEU A 208 -17.71 1.98 11.94
N TYR A 209 -16.52 2.60 11.84
CA TYR A 209 -15.26 1.92 12.07
C TYR A 209 -15.08 1.51 13.53
N GLN A 210 -15.56 2.34 14.51
CA GLN A 210 -15.60 1.99 15.94
C GLN A 210 -16.52 0.79 16.18
N VAL A 211 -17.72 0.77 15.59
CA VAL A 211 -18.65 -0.36 15.70
C VAL A 211 -18.02 -1.65 15.18
N THR A 212 -17.31 -1.57 14.05
CA THR A 212 -16.61 -2.71 13.46
C THR A 212 -15.46 -3.15 14.34
N GLY A 213 -14.62 -2.23 14.84
CA GLY A 213 -13.50 -2.55 15.72
C GLY A 213 -13.92 -3.23 17.01
N ALA A 214 -15.00 -2.74 17.63
CA ALA A 214 -15.57 -3.35 18.85
C ALA A 214 -16.13 -4.75 18.59
N ARG A 215 -16.83 -4.94 17.46
CA ARG A 215 -17.40 -6.24 17.08
C ARG A 215 -16.32 -7.28 16.75
N ASP A 216 -15.33 -6.87 15.93
CA ASP A 216 -14.33 -7.78 15.38
C ASP A 216 -13.04 -7.80 16.23
N GLN A 217 -13.07 -7.13 17.40
CA GLN A 217 -12.06 -7.15 18.46
C GLN A 217 -10.66 -6.71 18.01
N PHE A 218 -10.56 -5.73 17.13
CA PHE A 218 -9.29 -5.14 16.77
C PHE A 218 -9.14 -3.71 17.30
N LEU A 219 -7.91 -3.34 17.61
CA LEU A 219 -7.60 -2.02 18.15
C LEU A 219 -7.69 -0.96 17.07
N ILE A 220 -8.40 0.12 17.36
CA ILE A 220 -8.45 1.31 16.53
C ILE A 220 -7.72 2.48 17.20
N ARG A 221 -7.21 3.38 16.38
CA ARG A 221 -6.58 4.62 16.85
C ARG A 221 -7.66 5.67 17.14
N PRO A 222 -7.32 6.74 17.89
CA PRO A 222 -8.22 7.88 18.08
C PRO A 222 -8.65 8.50 16.74
N PHE A 223 -9.82 9.18 16.76
CA PHE A 223 -10.42 9.79 15.56
C PHE A 223 -9.45 10.68 14.77
N GLY A 224 -8.70 11.55 15.46
CA GLY A 224 -7.78 12.47 14.80
C GLY A 224 -6.73 11.79 13.89
N TYR A 225 -6.35 10.54 14.18
CA TYR A 225 -5.46 9.78 13.31
C TYR A 225 -6.14 9.43 11.97
N TYR A 226 -7.36 8.90 12.05
CA TYR A 226 -8.11 8.51 10.85
C TYR A 226 -8.63 9.72 10.09
N GLN A 227 -9.14 10.73 10.80
CA GLN A 227 -9.56 11.99 10.21
C GLN A 227 -8.45 12.57 9.35
N ARG A 228 -7.23 12.67 9.87
CA ARG A 228 -6.09 13.17 9.12
C ARG A 228 -5.76 12.28 7.92
N ALA A 229 -5.68 10.95 8.12
CA ALA A 229 -5.40 10.03 7.04
C ALA A 229 -6.42 10.16 5.90
N TRP A 230 -7.70 10.17 6.24
CA TRP A 230 -8.76 10.20 5.23
C TRP A 230 -8.88 11.57 4.57
N GLN A 231 -8.87 12.64 5.36
CA GLN A 231 -8.95 14.00 4.87
C GLN A 231 -7.78 14.35 3.93
N ASP A 232 -6.53 14.16 4.37
CA ASP A 232 -5.34 14.53 3.61
C ASP A 232 -5.30 13.77 2.26
N PHE A 233 -5.65 12.47 2.27
CA PHE A 233 -5.65 11.66 1.05
C PHE A 233 -6.86 11.92 0.14
N MET A 234 -8.04 12.20 0.68
CA MET A 234 -9.21 12.59 -0.13
C MET A 234 -8.98 13.95 -0.79
N GLN A 235 -8.44 14.94 -0.07
CA GLN A 235 -8.09 16.26 -0.61
C GLN A 235 -6.99 16.19 -1.68
N ALA A 236 -6.03 15.27 -1.50
CA ALA A 236 -4.98 15.03 -2.50
C ALA A 236 -5.47 14.22 -3.72
N GLY A 237 -6.72 13.77 -3.75
CA GLY A 237 -7.25 12.88 -4.78
C GLY A 237 -6.63 11.47 -4.77
N LEU A 238 -6.00 11.09 -3.66
CA LEU A 238 -5.36 9.79 -3.44
C LEU A 238 -6.27 8.80 -2.70
N ALA A 239 -7.43 9.21 -2.24
CA ALA A 239 -8.43 8.34 -1.65
C ALA A 239 -9.84 8.76 -2.04
N GLN A 240 -10.75 7.78 -2.04
CA GLN A 240 -12.19 7.99 -2.16
C GLN A 240 -12.90 7.03 -1.21
N ALA A 241 -13.82 7.57 -0.42
CA ALA A 241 -14.71 6.78 0.41
C ALA A 241 -16.09 6.65 -0.25
N PHE A 242 -16.74 5.50 -0.04
CA PHE A 242 -18.10 5.22 -0.45
C PHE A 242 -18.90 4.73 0.75
N ILE A 243 -20.15 5.19 0.85
CA ILE A 243 -21.08 4.83 1.91
C ILE A 243 -22.23 4.06 1.30
N ALA A 244 -22.56 2.92 1.91
CA ALA A 244 -23.79 2.19 1.64
C ALA A 244 -24.87 2.62 2.62
N GLU A 245 -26.07 2.91 2.10
CA GLU A 245 -27.20 3.43 2.87
C GLU A 245 -28.49 2.64 2.60
N VAL A 246 -29.33 2.55 3.62
CA VAL A 246 -30.72 2.06 3.51
C VAL A 246 -31.62 3.07 4.21
N ALA A 247 -32.63 3.55 3.51
CA ALA A 247 -33.57 4.56 4.02
C ALA A 247 -32.85 5.76 4.67
N GLY A 248 -31.79 6.27 4.03
CA GLY A 248 -30.98 7.40 4.48
C GLY A 248 -30.05 7.11 5.68
N ARG A 249 -29.96 5.86 6.13
CA ARG A 249 -29.05 5.46 7.22
C ARG A 249 -27.82 4.74 6.67
N ALA A 250 -26.64 5.21 7.03
CA ALA A 250 -25.40 4.55 6.66
C ALA A 250 -25.27 3.20 7.36
N ILE A 251 -25.03 2.14 6.59
CA ILE A 251 -24.89 0.76 7.07
C ILE A 251 -23.50 0.20 6.88
N ALA A 252 -22.73 0.71 5.93
CA ALA A 252 -21.35 0.31 5.69
C ALA A 252 -20.59 1.41 4.95
N HIS A 253 -19.27 1.33 4.98
CA HIS A 253 -18.41 2.13 4.12
C HIS A 253 -17.18 1.35 3.67
N VAL A 254 -16.59 1.80 2.58
CA VAL A 254 -15.25 1.43 2.15
C VAL A 254 -14.45 2.68 1.84
N ILE A 255 -13.15 2.67 2.13
CA ILE A 255 -12.22 3.72 1.71
C ILE A 255 -11.14 3.09 0.85
N LEU A 256 -11.11 3.52 -0.40
CA LEU A 256 -10.16 3.09 -1.40
C LEU A 256 -9.05 4.14 -1.50
N PHE A 257 -7.81 3.69 -1.43
CA PHE A 257 -6.66 4.52 -1.75
C PHE A 257 -6.22 4.21 -3.17
N ARG A 258 -5.78 5.22 -3.92
CA ARG A 258 -5.36 5.05 -5.31
C ARG A 258 -4.05 5.77 -5.60
N PHE A 259 -3.23 5.17 -6.45
CA PHE A 259 -2.05 5.81 -7.01
C PHE A 259 -1.68 5.15 -8.35
N GLY A 260 -1.34 5.97 -9.35
CA GLY A 260 -1.13 5.47 -10.71
C GLY A 260 -2.34 4.71 -11.23
N ARG A 261 -2.14 3.45 -11.59
CA ARG A 261 -3.18 2.56 -12.15
C ARG A 261 -3.79 1.60 -11.11
N THR A 262 -3.46 1.74 -9.84
CA THR A 262 -3.86 0.79 -8.79
C THR A 262 -4.71 1.46 -7.74
N CYS A 263 -5.77 0.73 -7.31
CA CYS A 263 -6.57 1.06 -6.14
C CYS A 263 -6.43 -0.03 -5.09
N TRP A 264 -6.39 0.36 -3.82
CA TRP A 264 -6.32 -0.55 -2.68
C TRP A 264 -7.52 -0.35 -1.76
N TYR A 265 -8.15 -1.46 -1.36
CA TYR A 265 -9.09 -1.46 -0.26
C TYR A 265 -8.31 -1.28 1.05
N PHE A 266 -8.39 -0.10 1.65
CA PHE A 266 -7.62 0.24 2.85
C PHE A 266 -8.43 0.13 4.13
N TYR A 267 -9.65 0.63 4.11
CA TYR A 267 -10.54 0.58 5.26
C TYR A 267 -11.93 0.18 4.83
N GLY A 268 -12.60 -0.56 5.69
CA GLY A 268 -14.00 -0.88 5.53
C GLY A 268 -14.65 -1.12 6.88
N ALA A 269 -15.90 -0.74 6.98
CA ALA A 269 -16.67 -0.92 8.19
C ALA A 269 -18.14 -1.18 7.88
N SER A 270 -18.83 -1.77 8.84
CA SER A 270 -20.27 -1.98 8.74
C SER A 270 -20.95 -1.86 10.10
N SER A 271 -22.18 -1.39 10.11
CA SER A 271 -23.02 -1.35 11.30
C SER A 271 -23.36 -2.78 11.77
N ASN A 272 -23.85 -2.89 12.99
CA ASN A 272 -24.44 -4.16 13.47
C ASN A 272 -25.89 -4.36 12.99
N GLN A 273 -26.51 -3.28 12.52
CA GLN A 273 -27.85 -3.28 11.96
C GLN A 273 -27.82 -3.64 10.48
N GLU A 274 -28.91 -4.24 9.97
CA GLU A 274 -29.11 -4.52 8.55
C GLU A 274 -28.03 -5.44 7.91
N ARG A 275 -27.33 -6.25 8.70
CA ARG A 275 -26.26 -7.16 8.18
C ARG A 275 -26.77 -8.26 7.25
N ALA A 276 -28.06 -8.52 7.24
CA ALA A 276 -28.70 -9.46 6.31
C ALA A 276 -29.00 -8.87 4.93
N ARG A 277 -28.64 -7.60 4.71
CA ARG A 277 -28.80 -6.90 3.43
C ARG A 277 -27.59 -6.97 2.56
#